data_b475c04340e395b7196e1e262c3038c0
#
_entry.id   b475c04340e395b7196e1e262c3038c0
#
_cell.length_a   1.000
_cell.length_b   1.000
_cell.length_c   1.000
_cell.angle_alpha   90.00
_cell.angle_beta   90.00
_cell.angle_gamma   90.00
#
_symmetry.space_group_name_H-M   'P 1'
#
loop_
_entity.id
_entity.type
_entity.pdbx_description
1 polymer ?
#
loop_
_entity_poly.entity_id
_entity_poly.type
_entity_poly.pdbx_seq_one_letter_code
_entity_poly.pdbx_strand_id
1 'polypeptide(L)'
;MPSNENTKQIKSRQRVAQHGEVFTNPREVNAMLDLVRDETFRLDSRFLEPACGDGNFLIEILRRKLSIIENIKSQTEWEFKSLIVVGSCYGIELLEDNAEACRQRLFDYVLSQHPDLKQSHPEKTTSERLNLNNPTQTTKERSVGVSSSEVMRLEETRPQNQYTISLRYMLQKNIVCGDALTYRTADGKPITFCEWTPIAGSMQFSRRDFQFDFLVNQTHQYSLFDEQGEAQSFDEPVRSYPPVHYTQLYTQSD
;
A
#
# COMPACT_ATOMS: atom_id res chain seq x y z
N MET A 1 -10.09 -33.74 7.99
CA MET A 1 -9.21 -33.09 8.98
C MET A 1 -8.78 -31.77 8.38
N PRO A 2 -9.04 -30.61 8.98
CA PRO A 2 -8.62 -29.34 8.40
C PRO A 2 -7.11 -29.21 8.50
N SER A 3 -6.48 -28.89 7.39
CA SER A 3 -5.05 -28.61 7.24
C SER A 3 -4.67 -27.39 8.11
N ASN A 4 -3.72 -27.61 9.00
CA ASN A 4 -3.17 -26.63 9.92
C ASN A 4 -2.25 -25.65 9.14
N GLU A 5 -2.81 -24.68 8.43
CA GLU A 5 -2.07 -23.51 7.97
C GLU A 5 -1.94 -22.52 9.14
N ASN A 6 -1.01 -22.85 10.03
CA ASN A 6 -0.60 -21.98 11.11
C ASN A 6 0.28 -20.86 10.54
N THR A 7 -0.34 -19.92 9.83
CA THR A 7 0.29 -18.62 9.55
C THR A 7 0.57 -18.00 10.90
N LYS A 8 1.84 -17.70 11.22
CA LYS A 8 2.25 -17.12 12.50
C LYS A 8 1.54 -15.78 12.69
N GLN A 9 0.43 -15.77 13.43
CA GLN A 9 -0.32 -14.54 13.76
C GLN A 9 0.39 -13.67 14.80
N ILE A 10 1.51 -14.13 15.36
CA ILE A 10 2.28 -13.38 16.37
C ILE A 10 3.77 -13.51 16.08
N LYS A 11 4.53 -12.44 16.26
CA LYS A 11 6.00 -12.45 16.23
C LYS A 11 6.57 -13.06 17.51
N SER A 12 6.04 -12.66 18.67
CA SER A 12 6.41 -13.23 19.97
C SER A 12 5.31 -13.01 21.02
N ARG A 13 5.27 -13.86 22.06
CA ARG A 13 4.37 -13.69 23.21
C ARG A 13 4.61 -12.38 23.97
N GLN A 14 5.86 -11.93 24.03
CA GLN A 14 6.23 -10.68 24.70
C GLN A 14 5.62 -9.48 23.97
N ARG A 15 5.68 -9.44 22.65
CA ARG A 15 5.09 -8.36 21.83
C ARG A 15 3.56 -8.32 21.95
N VAL A 16 2.92 -9.48 22.02
CA VAL A 16 1.47 -9.57 22.31
C VAL A 16 1.15 -8.97 23.68
N ALA A 17 1.94 -9.30 24.72
CA ALA A 17 1.70 -8.79 26.08
C ALA A 17 1.96 -7.27 26.21
N GLN A 18 2.96 -6.75 25.50
CA GLN A 18 3.36 -5.35 25.59
C GLN A 18 2.57 -4.41 24.64
N HIS A 19 2.20 -4.88 23.46
CA HIS A 19 1.65 -4.06 22.39
C HIS A 19 0.34 -4.59 21.81
N GLY A 20 -0.17 -5.75 22.27
CA GLY A 20 -1.34 -6.38 21.69
C GLY A 20 -1.14 -6.85 20.24
N GLU A 21 0.14 -7.06 19.82
CA GLU A 21 0.48 -7.34 18.44
C GLU A 21 -0.02 -8.72 18.00
N VAL A 22 -1.13 -8.73 17.26
CA VAL A 22 -1.71 -9.92 16.63
C VAL A 22 -2.05 -9.59 15.18
N PHE A 23 -1.44 -10.31 14.25
CA PHE A 23 -1.71 -10.12 12.82
C PHE A 23 -3.04 -10.76 12.42
N THR A 24 -3.87 -10.01 11.71
CA THR A 24 -5.15 -10.50 11.20
C THR A 24 -4.92 -11.60 10.16
N ASN A 25 -5.67 -12.69 10.28
CA ASN A 25 -5.59 -13.81 9.34
C ASN A 25 -6.06 -13.38 7.93
N PRO A 26 -5.41 -13.85 6.84
CA PRO A 26 -5.80 -13.51 5.46
C PRO A 26 -7.27 -13.77 5.13
N ARG A 27 -7.89 -14.81 5.69
CA ARG A 27 -9.32 -15.09 5.53
C ARG A 27 -10.19 -13.97 6.09
N GLU A 28 -9.85 -13.47 7.27
CA GLU A 28 -10.57 -12.39 7.94
C GLU A 28 -10.36 -11.06 7.22
N VAL A 29 -9.13 -10.79 6.80
CA VAL A 29 -8.80 -9.62 5.95
C VAL A 29 -9.69 -9.59 4.70
N ASN A 30 -9.78 -10.71 3.98
CA ASN A 30 -10.61 -10.80 2.78
C ASN A 30 -12.09 -10.59 3.10
N ALA A 31 -12.61 -11.23 4.15
CA ALA A 31 -14.02 -11.09 4.55
C ALA A 31 -14.37 -9.63 4.90
N MET A 32 -13.49 -8.92 5.61
CA MET A 32 -13.68 -7.51 5.94
C MET A 32 -13.63 -6.61 4.71
N LEU A 33 -12.66 -6.83 3.80
CA LEU A 33 -12.54 -6.04 2.57
C LEU A 33 -13.66 -6.33 1.57
N ASP A 34 -14.31 -7.49 1.65
CA ASP A 34 -15.49 -7.80 0.82
C ASP A 34 -16.72 -6.95 1.21
N LEU A 35 -16.78 -6.43 2.44
CA LEU A 35 -17.83 -5.49 2.87
C LEU A 35 -17.75 -4.15 2.13
N VAL A 36 -16.55 -3.77 1.68
CA VAL A 36 -16.27 -2.54 0.93
C VAL A 36 -15.69 -2.84 -0.45
N ARG A 37 -16.16 -3.94 -1.04
CA ARG A 37 -15.60 -4.50 -2.27
C ARG A 37 -15.49 -3.48 -3.40
N ASP A 38 -16.54 -2.71 -3.63
CA ASP A 38 -16.58 -1.75 -4.75
C ASP A 38 -15.47 -0.71 -4.63
N GLU A 39 -15.14 -0.29 -3.41
CA GLU A 39 -14.04 0.65 -3.17
C GLU A 39 -12.67 -0.03 -3.35
N THR A 40 -12.53 -1.33 -3.05
CA THR A 40 -11.27 -2.06 -3.27
C THR A 40 -10.97 -2.31 -4.75
N PHE A 41 -11.96 -2.12 -5.65
CA PHE A 41 -11.79 -2.21 -7.10
C PHE A 41 -11.81 -0.83 -7.80
N ARG A 42 -11.57 0.26 -7.07
CA ARG A 42 -11.33 1.59 -7.61
C ARG A 42 -9.89 2.00 -7.34
N LEU A 43 -9.18 2.54 -8.36
CA LEU A 43 -7.76 2.88 -8.23
C LEU A 43 -7.50 3.95 -7.18
N ASP A 44 -8.38 4.95 -7.09
CA ASP A 44 -8.24 6.18 -6.33
C ASP A 44 -8.95 6.19 -4.96
N SER A 45 -9.78 5.17 -4.66
CA SER A 45 -10.44 5.06 -3.35
C SER A 45 -9.41 4.91 -2.24
N ARG A 46 -9.47 5.80 -1.25
CA ARG A 46 -8.47 5.88 -0.18
C ARG A 46 -8.80 4.91 0.96
N PHE A 47 -7.75 4.23 1.42
CA PHE A 47 -7.81 3.33 2.57
C PHE A 47 -6.77 3.74 3.59
N LEU A 48 -7.19 3.85 4.84
CA LEU A 48 -6.31 4.07 5.99
C LEU A 48 -6.44 2.90 6.95
N GLU A 49 -5.32 2.26 7.27
CA GLU A 49 -5.21 1.26 8.33
C GLU A 49 -4.46 1.87 9.52
N PRO A 50 -5.15 2.19 10.64
CA PRO A 50 -4.55 2.91 11.76
C PRO A 50 -3.68 2.03 12.67
N ALA A 51 -3.62 0.72 12.41
CA ALA A 51 -2.76 -0.26 13.08
C ALA A 51 -2.29 -1.28 12.07
N CYS A 52 -1.52 -0.83 11.05
CA CYS A 52 -1.29 -1.62 9.84
C CYS A 52 -0.37 -2.84 10.04
N GLY A 53 0.35 -2.93 11.16
CA GLY A 53 1.29 -4.02 11.40
C GLY A 53 2.33 -4.11 10.28
N ASP A 54 2.56 -5.32 9.79
CA ASP A 54 3.38 -5.58 8.61
C ASP A 54 2.60 -5.48 7.27
N GLY A 55 1.36 -4.96 7.29
CA GLY A 55 0.60 -4.58 6.11
C GLY A 55 -0.36 -5.64 5.55
N ASN A 56 -0.94 -6.54 6.35
CA ASN A 56 -1.84 -7.60 5.85
C ASN A 56 -3.06 -7.05 5.10
N PHE A 57 -3.72 -6.00 5.62
CA PHE A 57 -4.82 -5.34 4.92
C PHE A 57 -4.34 -4.59 3.68
N LEU A 58 -3.27 -3.82 3.81
CA LEU A 58 -2.75 -3.00 2.72
C LEU A 58 -2.27 -3.82 1.53
N ILE A 59 -1.63 -4.98 1.77
CA ILE A 59 -1.20 -5.88 0.68
C ILE A 59 -2.39 -6.45 -0.09
N GLU A 60 -3.49 -6.81 0.61
CA GLU A 60 -4.68 -7.31 -0.05
C GLU A 60 -5.42 -6.21 -0.82
N ILE A 61 -5.47 -4.99 -0.30
CA ILE A 61 -6.00 -3.82 -1.02
C ILE A 61 -5.18 -3.57 -2.29
N LEU A 62 -3.83 -3.58 -2.20
CA LEU A 62 -2.95 -3.45 -3.37
C LEU A 62 -3.20 -4.56 -4.38
N ARG A 63 -3.36 -5.81 -3.93
CA ARG A 63 -3.64 -6.96 -4.79
C ARG A 63 -4.91 -6.75 -5.61
N ARG A 64 -6.00 -6.34 -4.97
CA ARG A 64 -7.29 -6.09 -5.64
C ARG A 64 -7.18 -4.92 -6.62
N LYS A 65 -6.58 -3.81 -6.23
CA LYS A 65 -6.45 -2.62 -7.09
C LYS A 65 -5.49 -2.83 -8.25
N LEU A 66 -4.34 -3.47 -8.05
CA LEU A 66 -3.38 -3.75 -9.12
C LEU A 66 -3.93 -4.74 -10.15
N SER A 67 -4.88 -5.62 -9.77
CA SER A 67 -5.56 -6.49 -10.73
C SER A 67 -6.35 -5.72 -11.81
N ILE A 68 -6.78 -4.50 -11.52
CA ILE A 68 -7.50 -3.65 -12.49
C ILE A 68 -6.57 -3.22 -13.65
N ILE A 69 -5.28 -3.07 -13.35
CA ILE A 69 -4.27 -2.58 -14.31
C ILE A 69 -3.38 -3.70 -14.87
N GLU A 70 -3.64 -4.96 -14.54
CA GLU A 70 -2.79 -6.11 -14.93
C GLU A 70 -2.64 -6.28 -16.46
N ASN A 71 -3.65 -5.86 -17.23
CA ASN A 71 -3.67 -5.98 -18.69
C ASN A 71 -3.02 -4.79 -19.42
N ILE A 72 -2.53 -3.78 -18.72
CA ILE A 72 -1.83 -2.65 -19.30
C ILE A 72 -0.47 -3.10 -19.82
N LYS A 73 -0.23 -2.89 -21.13
CA LYS A 73 1.01 -3.29 -21.81
C LYS A 73 2.08 -2.18 -21.80
N SER A 74 1.66 -0.93 -21.72
CA SER A 74 2.59 0.20 -21.63
C SER A 74 3.20 0.25 -20.24
N GLN A 75 4.52 0.08 -20.15
CA GLN A 75 5.27 0.16 -18.90
C GLN A 75 5.03 1.51 -18.20
N THR A 76 5.16 2.62 -18.91
CA THR A 76 4.98 3.98 -18.38
C THR A 76 3.56 4.19 -17.84
N GLU A 77 2.53 3.70 -18.53
CA GLU A 77 1.15 3.79 -18.09
C GLU A 77 0.91 2.92 -16.84
N TRP A 78 1.48 1.72 -16.83
CA TRP A 78 1.37 0.82 -15.69
C TRP A 78 2.06 1.43 -14.44
N GLU A 79 3.29 1.92 -14.58
CA GLU A 79 4.04 2.59 -13.52
C GLU A 79 3.25 3.77 -12.94
N PHE A 80 2.72 4.65 -13.81
CA PHE A 80 1.92 5.79 -13.38
C PHE A 80 0.65 5.36 -12.61
N LYS A 81 -0.10 4.40 -13.15
CA LYS A 81 -1.33 3.90 -12.50
C LYS A 81 -1.05 3.12 -11.21
N SER A 82 0.07 2.40 -11.13
CA SER A 82 0.48 1.73 -9.88
C SER A 82 0.76 2.74 -8.77
N LEU A 83 1.32 3.92 -9.08
CA LEU A 83 1.48 4.99 -8.11
C LEU A 83 0.14 5.63 -7.68
N ILE A 84 -0.88 5.67 -8.54
CA ILE A 84 -2.25 6.06 -8.11
C ILE A 84 -2.76 5.07 -7.07
N VAL A 85 -2.58 3.77 -7.32
CA VAL A 85 -2.98 2.71 -6.37
C VAL A 85 -2.24 2.85 -5.05
N VAL A 86 -0.91 2.97 -5.08
CA VAL A 86 -0.09 3.11 -3.85
C VAL A 86 -0.41 4.42 -3.12
N GLY A 87 -0.58 5.52 -3.85
CA GLY A 87 -0.95 6.83 -3.31
C GLY A 87 -2.31 6.88 -2.63
N SER A 88 -3.15 5.86 -2.84
CA SER A 88 -4.46 5.72 -2.18
C SER A 88 -4.43 4.84 -0.92
N CYS A 89 -3.27 4.27 -0.56
CA CYS A 89 -3.10 3.37 0.58
C CYS A 89 -2.28 4.04 1.68
N TYR A 90 -2.83 4.12 2.89
CA TYR A 90 -2.23 4.76 4.05
C TYR A 90 -2.19 3.81 5.23
N GLY A 91 -1.15 3.91 6.05
CA GLY A 91 -1.01 3.12 7.26
C GLY A 91 -0.34 3.89 8.39
N ILE A 92 -0.77 3.62 9.62
CA ILE A 92 -0.08 4.02 10.84
C ILE A 92 0.33 2.76 11.57
N GLU A 93 1.56 2.73 12.07
CA GLU A 93 2.06 1.63 12.88
C GLU A 93 2.90 2.16 14.03
N LEU A 94 2.64 1.65 15.23
CA LEU A 94 3.30 2.09 16.44
C LEU A 94 4.79 1.71 16.48
N LEU A 95 5.13 0.54 15.90
CA LEU A 95 6.45 -0.06 15.97
C LEU A 95 7.21 0.13 14.65
N GLU A 96 8.37 0.79 14.71
CA GLU A 96 9.16 1.12 13.52
C GLU A 96 9.56 -0.11 12.69
N ASP A 97 9.88 -1.23 13.34
CA ASP A 97 10.24 -2.47 12.64
C ASP A 97 9.09 -3.07 11.84
N ASN A 98 7.84 -2.87 12.29
CA ASN A 98 6.65 -3.25 11.55
C ASN A 98 6.35 -2.26 10.42
N ALA A 99 6.47 -0.97 10.69
CA ALA A 99 6.27 0.06 9.68
C ALA A 99 7.25 -0.13 8.50
N GLU A 100 8.51 -0.41 8.80
CA GLU A 100 9.53 -0.70 7.76
C GLU A 100 9.24 -2.02 7.04
N ALA A 101 8.88 -3.08 7.77
CA ALA A 101 8.48 -4.35 7.16
C ALA A 101 7.26 -4.17 6.23
N CYS A 102 6.29 -3.34 6.64
CA CYS A 102 5.12 -2.99 5.82
C CYS A 102 5.56 -2.28 4.53
N ARG A 103 6.36 -1.20 4.62
CA ARG A 103 6.88 -0.46 3.45
C ARG A 103 7.60 -1.39 2.47
N GLN A 104 8.52 -2.22 2.98
CA GLN A 104 9.29 -3.15 2.15
C GLN A 104 8.39 -4.20 1.50
N ARG A 105 7.46 -4.79 2.24
CA ARG A 105 6.52 -5.78 1.72
C ARG A 105 5.62 -5.23 0.62
N LEU A 106 5.08 -4.01 0.80
CA LEU A 106 4.27 -3.34 -0.21
C LEU A 106 5.11 -3.02 -1.46
N PHE A 107 6.33 -2.52 -1.28
CA PHE A 107 7.27 -2.25 -2.36
C PHE A 107 7.57 -3.50 -3.19
N ASP A 108 7.97 -4.59 -2.53
CA ASP A 108 8.29 -5.87 -3.19
C ASP A 108 7.08 -6.41 -3.96
N TYR A 109 5.88 -6.29 -3.38
CA TYR A 109 4.67 -6.74 -4.03
C TYR A 109 4.38 -5.93 -5.30
N VAL A 110 4.43 -4.60 -5.24
CA VAL A 110 4.21 -3.75 -6.42
C VAL A 110 5.21 -4.09 -7.52
N LEU A 111 6.50 -4.23 -7.20
CA LEU A 111 7.52 -4.61 -8.18
C LEU A 111 7.28 -5.99 -8.78
N SER A 112 6.83 -6.97 -7.98
CA SER A 112 6.51 -8.33 -8.49
C SER A 112 5.38 -8.32 -9.53
N GLN A 113 4.54 -7.28 -9.53
CA GLN A 113 3.46 -7.10 -10.50
C GLN A 113 3.89 -6.32 -11.76
N HIS A 114 5.12 -5.79 -11.78
CA HIS A 114 5.61 -4.97 -12.90
C HIS A 114 5.64 -5.77 -14.21
N PRO A 115 5.19 -5.19 -15.36
CA PRO A 115 5.09 -5.90 -16.64
C PRO A 115 6.37 -6.58 -17.11
N ASP A 116 7.52 -5.96 -16.92
CA ASP A 116 8.83 -6.51 -17.31
C ASP A 116 9.17 -7.79 -16.55
N LEU A 117 8.78 -7.89 -15.27
CA LEU A 117 9.00 -9.09 -14.46
C LEU A 117 8.06 -10.22 -14.83
N LYS A 118 6.79 -9.91 -15.11
CA LYS A 118 5.80 -10.89 -15.58
C LYS A 118 6.19 -11.49 -16.93
N GLN A 119 6.84 -10.74 -17.82
CA GLN A 119 7.32 -11.24 -19.10
C GLN A 119 8.55 -12.18 -18.96
N SER A 120 9.38 -11.96 -17.94
CA SER A 120 10.55 -12.79 -17.65
C SER A 120 10.18 -14.16 -17.10
N HIS A 121 8.98 -14.29 -16.53
CA HIS A 121 8.43 -15.55 -15.99
C HIS A 121 6.99 -15.73 -16.48
N PRO A 122 6.77 -16.15 -17.75
CA PRO A 122 5.43 -16.45 -18.22
C PRO A 122 4.84 -17.56 -17.33
N GLU A 123 3.78 -17.26 -16.61
CA GLU A 123 3.01 -18.29 -15.91
C GLU A 123 2.63 -19.37 -16.93
N LYS A 124 2.99 -20.63 -16.65
CA LYS A 124 2.50 -21.76 -17.42
C LYS A 124 0.99 -21.73 -17.38
N THR A 125 0.40 -21.30 -18.48
CA THR A 125 -1.04 -21.20 -18.67
C THR A 125 -1.69 -22.54 -18.32
N THR A 126 -2.76 -22.50 -17.56
CA THR A 126 -3.57 -23.59 -16.99
C THR A 126 -4.24 -24.51 -18.05
N SER A 127 -3.68 -24.64 -19.24
CA SER A 127 -4.19 -25.51 -20.33
C SER A 127 -3.64 -26.93 -20.29
N GLU A 128 -2.76 -27.29 -19.34
CA GLU A 128 -2.30 -28.69 -19.18
C GLU A 128 -3.02 -29.46 -18.05
N ARG A 129 -4.13 -28.97 -17.53
CA ARG A 129 -4.93 -29.69 -16.52
C ARG A 129 -6.08 -30.52 -17.11
N LEU A 130 -5.84 -31.25 -18.18
CA LEU A 130 -6.74 -32.32 -18.61
C LEU A 130 -5.96 -33.50 -19.15
N ASN A 131 -5.19 -34.18 -18.28
CA ASN A 131 -4.86 -35.58 -18.41
C ASN A 131 -5.03 -36.27 -17.07
N LEU A 132 -6.30 -36.59 -16.78
CA LEU A 132 -6.70 -37.51 -15.74
C LEU A 132 -6.24 -38.92 -16.17
N ASN A 133 -5.13 -39.37 -15.57
CA ASN A 133 -4.89 -40.79 -15.28
C ASN A 133 -3.45 -40.96 -14.78
N ASN A 134 -3.19 -40.64 -13.49
CA ASN A 134 -2.29 -41.41 -12.63
C ASN A 134 -2.36 -40.91 -11.18
N PRO A 135 -2.75 -41.74 -10.19
CA PRO A 135 -2.79 -41.34 -8.78
C PRO A 135 -1.43 -41.73 -8.15
N THR A 136 -0.50 -40.83 -8.04
CA THR A 136 0.60 -40.81 -7.05
C THR A 136 1.66 -39.79 -7.47
N GLN A 137 1.48 -38.55 -7.02
CA GLN A 137 2.58 -37.63 -6.64
C GLN A 137 1.98 -36.40 -6.00
N THR A 138 2.16 -36.29 -4.69
CA THR A 138 1.92 -35.11 -3.89
C THR A 138 2.80 -33.98 -4.37
N THR A 139 2.29 -33.10 -5.20
CA THR A 139 2.95 -31.83 -5.54
C THR A 139 2.53 -30.79 -4.51
N LYS A 140 3.48 -30.43 -3.64
CA LYS A 140 3.43 -29.22 -2.83
C LYS A 140 3.19 -28.03 -3.76
N GLU A 141 2.08 -27.32 -3.61
CA GLU A 141 1.86 -26.03 -4.23
C GLU A 141 2.91 -25.05 -3.66
N ARG A 142 3.95 -24.79 -4.43
CA ARG A 142 4.82 -23.65 -4.21
C ARG A 142 4.09 -22.42 -4.72
N SER A 143 3.67 -21.55 -3.81
CA SER A 143 3.44 -20.15 -4.15
C SER A 143 4.74 -19.61 -4.74
N VAL A 144 4.74 -19.30 -6.04
CA VAL A 144 5.87 -18.67 -6.73
C VAL A 144 5.85 -17.19 -6.33
N GLY A 145 6.32 -16.89 -5.14
CA GLY A 145 6.74 -15.55 -4.78
C GLY A 145 8.09 -15.30 -5.45
N VAL A 146 8.23 -14.20 -6.15
CA VAL A 146 9.54 -13.69 -6.58
C VAL A 146 10.40 -13.60 -5.32
N SER A 147 11.59 -14.22 -5.33
CA SER A 147 12.43 -14.24 -4.13
C SER A 147 12.98 -12.83 -3.87
N SER A 148 13.13 -12.48 -2.60
CA SER A 148 13.76 -11.20 -2.22
C SER A 148 15.12 -11.00 -2.89
N SER A 149 15.83 -12.07 -3.23
CA SER A 149 17.11 -12.03 -3.97
C SER A 149 16.93 -11.63 -5.45
N GLU A 150 15.80 -11.95 -6.08
CA GLU A 150 15.50 -11.51 -7.45
C GLU A 150 15.08 -10.06 -7.51
N VAL A 151 14.32 -9.59 -6.51
CA VAL A 151 13.99 -8.17 -6.35
C VAL A 151 15.27 -7.35 -6.12
N MET A 152 16.18 -7.81 -5.25
CA MET A 152 17.48 -7.15 -5.03
C MET A 152 18.35 -7.11 -6.29
N ARG A 153 18.37 -8.17 -7.12
CA ARG A 153 19.10 -8.15 -8.40
C ARG A 153 18.57 -7.11 -9.37
N LEU A 154 17.26 -6.85 -9.37
CA LEU A 154 16.66 -5.80 -10.20
C LEU A 154 17.01 -4.40 -9.70
N GLU A 155 17.20 -4.24 -8.41
CA GLU A 155 17.70 -2.98 -7.83
C GLU A 155 19.19 -2.73 -8.19
N GLU A 156 20.02 -3.78 -8.22
CA GLU A 156 21.46 -3.66 -8.50
C GLU A 156 21.78 -3.53 -10.00
N THR A 157 20.97 -4.12 -10.88
CA THR A 157 21.28 -4.19 -12.33
C THR A 157 20.65 -3.07 -13.16
N ARG A 158 19.68 -2.33 -12.63
CA ARG A 158 19.14 -1.13 -13.29
C ARG A 158 19.84 0.11 -12.71
N PRO A 159 20.27 1.08 -13.55
CA PRO A 159 20.52 2.43 -13.06
C PRO A 159 19.26 2.84 -12.28
N GLN A 160 19.40 3.28 -11.01
CA GLN A 160 18.29 3.53 -10.07
C GLN A 160 17.07 4.05 -10.82
N ASN A 161 16.10 3.17 -11.07
CA ASN A 161 14.96 3.54 -11.88
C ASN A 161 14.17 4.59 -11.10
N GLN A 162 14.05 5.78 -11.63
CA GLN A 162 13.39 6.93 -11.01
C GLN A 162 11.97 6.56 -10.51
N TYR A 163 11.30 5.61 -11.18
CA TYR A 163 10.03 5.06 -10.70
C TYR A 163 10.17 4.36 -9.34
N THR A 164 11.17 3.49 -9.16
CA THR A 164 11.36 2.77 -7.89
C THR A 164 11.72 3.71 -6.75
N ILE A 165 12.47 4.78 -7.02
CA ILE A 165 12.76 5.83 -6.04
C ILE A 165 11.46 6.56 -5.66
N SER A 166 10.65 6.95 -6.63
CA SER A 166 9.35 7.59 -6.40
C SER A 166 8.38 6.67 -5.64
N LEU A 167 8.35 5.38 -5.96
CA LEU A 167 7.54 4.38 -5.25
C LEU A 167 7.97 4.26 -3.78
N ARG A 168 9.27 4.13 -3.50
CA ARG A 168 9.78 4.11 -2.11
C ARG A 168 9.43 5.39 -1.36
N TYR A 169 9.62 6.54 -2.00
CA TYR A 169 9.30 7.84 -1.42
C TYR A 169 7.81 7.94 -1.06
N MET A 170 6.91 7.54 -1.96
CA MET A 170 5.47 7.53 -1.71
C MET A 170 5.11 6.61 -0.53
N LEU A 171 5.67 5.40 -0.47
CA LEU A 171 5.45 4.47 0.63
C LEU A 171 5.96 5.03 1.97
N GLN A 172 7.12 5.71 1.99
CA GLN A 172 7.64 6.35 3.20
C GLN A 172 6.71 7.46 3.71
N LYS A 173 6.05 8.18 2.82
CA LYS A 173 5.10 9.24 3.18
C LYS A 173 3.73 8.71 3.61
N ASN A 174 3.31 7.57 3.06
CA ASN A 174 1.99 7.01 3.32
C ASN A 174 1.94 6.01 4.48
N ILE A 175 3.06 5.34 4.78
CA ILE A 175 3.16 4.39 5.90
C ILE A 175 4.02 5.02 7.00
N VAL A 176 3.34 5.53 8.01
CA VAL A 176 3.97 6.37 9.04
C VAL A 176 4.13 5.59 10.35
N CYS A 177 5.33 5.69 10.97
CA CYS A 177 5.51 5.21 12.33
C CYS A 177 5.01 6.25 13.32
N GLY A 178 4.01 5.86 14.13
CA GLY A 178 3.38 6.74 15.10
C GLY A 178 2.22 6.08 15.82
N ASP A 179 1.63 6.83 16.73
CA ASP A 179 0.47 6.41 17.52
C ASP A 179 -0.80 7.06 16.95
N ALA A 180 -1.68 6.23 16.39
CA ALA A 180 -2.95 6.66 15.81
C ALA A 180 -3.92 7.23 16.86
N LEU A 181 -3.77 6.92 18.14
CA LEU A 181 -4.63 7.45 19.22
C LEU A 181 -4.21 8.85 19.66
N THR A 182 -2.91 9.14 19.65
CA THR A 182 -2.36 10.46 20.01
C THR A 182 -2.11 11.34 18.78
N TYR A 183 -2.24 10.79 17.56
CA TYR A 183 -1.96 11.46 16.29
C TYR A 183 -0.50 11.96 16.14
N ARG A 184 0.44 11.30 16.84
CA ARG A 184 1.83 11.74 16.89
C ARG A 184 2.81 10.63 16.53
N THR A 185 3.90 11.07 15.93
CA THR A 185 5.09 10.24 15.71
C THR A 185 5.88 10.07 17.02
N ALA A 186 6.83 9.14 17.06
CA ALA A 186 7.65 8.87 18.24
C ALA A 186 8.45 10.10 18.73
N ASP A 187 8.81 11.04 17.83
CA ASP A 187 9.48 12.30 18.15
C ASP A 187 8.50 13.43 18.52
N GLY A 188 7.23 13.09 18.72
CA GLY A 188 6.17 14.02 19.19
C GLY A 188 5.59 14.94 18.13
N LYS A 189 6.00 14.84 16.87
CA LYS A 189 5.43 15.63 15.77
C LYS A 189 4.04 15.11 15.37
N PRO A 190 3.17 15.97 14.83
CA PRO A 190 1.92 15.52 14.25
C PRO A 190 2.14 14.51 13.12
N ILE A 191 1.37 13.42 13.08
CA ILE A 191 1.32 12.53 11.92
C ILE A 191 0.78 13.33 10.74
N THR A 192 1.50 13.29 9.61
CA THR A 192 1.15 13.99 8.39
C THR A 192 1.07 13.00 7.24
N PHE A 193 -0.02 13.06 6.49
CA PHE A 193 -0.22 12.26 5.28
C PHE A 193 -0.13 13.12 4.03
N CYS A 194 0.38 12.53 2.95
CA CYS A 194 0.45 13.15 1.64
C CYS A 194 -0.73 12.72 0.78
N GLU A 195 -1.54 13.67 0.33
CA GLU A 195 -2.51 13.41 -0.72
C GLU A 195 -1.84 13.54 -2.08
N TRP A 196 -1.90 12.47 -2.86
CA TRP A 196 -1.33 12.37 -4.19
C TRP A 196 -2.45 12.46 -5.23
N THR A 197 -2.54 13.58 -5.95
CA THR A 197 -3.59 13.81 -6.96
C THR A 197 -2.99 13.72 -8.36
N PRO A 198 -3.36 12.71 -9.17
CA PRO A 198 -2.92 12.63 -10.56
C PRO A 198 -3.51 13.78 -11.37
N ILE A 199 -2.69 14.40 -12.23
CA ILE A 199 -3.13 15.47 -13.12
C ILE A 199 -3.63 14.87 -14.44
N ALA A 200 -4.89 15.12 -14.77
CA ALA A 200 -5.51 14.60 -15.98
C ALA A 200 -4.73 14.96 -17.25
N GLY A 201 -4.52 13.96 -18.12
CA GLY A 201 -3.82 14.14 -19.40
C GLY A 201 -2.31 14.32 -19.29
N SER A 202 -1.72 14.17 -18.09
CA SER A 202 -0.28 14.24 -17.88
C SER A 202 0.20 13.06 -17.02
N MET A 203 1.50 12.82 -17.00
CA MET A 203 2.13 11.82 -16.11
C MET A 203 2.65 12.51 -14.84
N GLN A 204 1.83 13.41 -14.25
CA GLN A 204 2.22 14.22 -13.10
C GLN A 204 1.29 14.00 -11.92
N PHE A 205 1.83 14.22 -10.71
CA PHE A 205 1.08 14.31 -9.46
C PHE A 205 1.29 15.67 -8.82
N SER A 206 0.22 16.24 -8.26
CA SER A 206 0.32 17.24 -7.22
C SER A 206 0.32 16.55 -5.86
N ARG A 207 1.02 17.14 -4.90
CA ARG A 207 1.07 16.69 -3.51
C ARG A 207 0.52 17.78 -2.59
N ARG A 208 -0.36 17.37 -1.67
CA ARG A 208 -0.81 18.19 -0.55
C ARG A 208 -0.64 17.42 0.75
N ASP A 209 -0.12 18.06 1.78
CA ASP A 209 0.14 17.45 3.07
C ASP A 209 -0.94 17.87 4.08
N PHE A 210 -1.50 16.90 4.82
CA PHE A 210 -2.54 17.11 5.82
C PHE A 210 -2.13 16.47 7.14
N GLN A 211 -2.38 17.15 8.26
CA GLN A 211 -2.22 16.54 9.59
C GLN A 211 -3.36 15.56 9.87
N PHE A 212 -3.02 14.42 10.44
CA PHE A 212 -4.00 13.35 10.68
C PHE A 212 -5.03 13.72 11.76
N ASP A 213 -4.63 14.39 12.83
CA ASP A 213 -5.53 14.90 13.87
C ASP A 213 -6.61 15.83 13.30
N PHE A 214 -6.24 16.65 12.34
CA PHE A 214 -7.17 17.54 11.65
C PHE A 214 -8.19 16.76 10.82
N LEU A 215 -7.73 15.74 10.05
CA LEU A 215 -8.62 14.89 9.26
C LEU A 215 -9.65 14.12 10.11
N VAL A 216 -9.26 13.68 11.32
CA VAL A 216 -10.13 12.92 12.22
C VAL A 216 -11.09 13.84 12.97
N ASN A 217 -10.61 14.98 13.48
CA ASN A 217 -11.40 15.84 14.34
C ASN A 217 -12.43 16.69 13.58
N GLN A 218 -12.20 16.96 12.29
CA GLN A 218 -13.17 17.67 11.44
C GLN A 218 -14.46 16.87 11.21
N THR A 219 -14.42 15.56 11.26
CA THR A 219 -15.64 14.74 11.14
C THR A 219 -16.63 14.96 12.30
N HIS A 220 -16.22 15.61 13.39
CA HIS A 220 -17.05 15.91 14.56
C HIS A 220 -17.57 17.34 14.62
N GLN A 221 -17.10 18.27 13.79
CA GLN A 221 -17.61 19.64 13.74
C GLN A 221 -18.44 19.86 12.47
N TYR A 222 -19.68 19.39 12.47
CA TYR A 222 -20.64 19.66 11.40
C TYR A 222 -21.25 21.07 11.50
N SER A 223 -20.44 22.11 11.63
CA SER A 223 -20.87 23.45 11.28
C SER A 223 -20.35 23.76 9.88
N LEU A 224 -21.24 23.79 8.89
CA LEU A 224 -20.90 24.20 7.51
C LEU A 224 -20.51 25.70 7.45
N PHE A 225 -20.71 26.43 8.54
CA PHE A 225 -20.46 27.85 8.62
C PHE A 225 -19.75 28.18 9.94
N ASP A 226 -18.82 29.13 9.91
CA ASP A 226 -18.24 29.70 11.13
C ASP A 226 -19.23 30.56 11.91
N GLU A 227 -18.78 31.11 13.05
CA GLU A 227 -19.62 32.02 13.87
C GLU A 227 -20.03 33.30 13.12
N GLN A 228 -19.35 33.63 12.01
CA GLN A 228 -19.62 34.77 11.14
C GLN A 228 -20.53 34.40 9.96
N GLY A 229 -20.89 33.10 9.79
CA GLY A 229 -21.75 32.60 8.72
C GLY A 229 -21.02 32.40 7.38
N GLU A 230 -19.69 32.43 7.37
CA GLU A 230 -18.88 32.09 6.19
C GLU A 230 -18.67 30.60 6.10
N ALA A 231 -18.66 30.06 4.86
CA ALA A 231 -18.37 28.63 4.62
C ALA A 231 -16.96 28.29 5.11
N GLN A 232 -16.87 27.43 6.12
CA GLN A 232 -15.57 26.95 6.57
C GLN A 232 -14.96 26.09 5.48
N SER A 233 -13.74 26.46 5.03
CA SER A 233 -12.91 25.63 4.17
C SER A 233 -12.32 24.51 5.02
N PHE A 234 -12.92 23.32 4.92
CA PHE A 234 -12.57 22.17 5.76
C PHE A 234 -11.29 21.44 5.35
N ASP A 235 -10.58 21.91 4.31
CA ASP A 235 -9.48 21.17 3.68
C ASP A 235 -8.25 22.04 3.39
N GLU A 236 -7.80 22.87 4.33
CA GLU A 236 -6.53 23.57 4.11
C GLU A 236 -5.35 22.63 4.39
N PRO A 237 -4.58 22.27 3.36
CA PRO A 237 -3.37 21.49 3.55
C PRO A 237 -2.33 22.32 4.31
N VAL A 238 -1.55 21.69 5.20
CA VAL A 238 -0.42 22.36 5.87
C VAL A 238 0.66 22.75 4.88
N ARG A 239 0.73 22.06 3.73
CA ARG A 239 1.64 22.36 2.62
C ARG A 239 1.09 21.84 1.30
N SER A 240 1.33 22.62 0.23
CA SER A 240 1.04 22.21 -1.16
C SER A 240 2.30 22.31 -2.01
N TYR A 241 2.45 21.35 -2.93
CA TYR A 241 3.61 21.28 -3.82
C TYR A 241 3.16 21.37 -5.28
N PRO A 242 3.97 21.99 -6.14
CA PRO A 242 3.66 22.05 -7.56
C PRO A 242 3.65 20.63 -8.17
N PRO A 243 2.90 20.42 -9.26
CA PRO A 243 2.91 19.15 -9.96
C PRO A 243 4.31 18.77 -10.45
N VAL A 244 4.68 17.49 -10.27
CA VAL A 244 5.91 16.91 -10.82
C VAL A 244 5.62 15.61 -11.54
N HIS A 245 6.51 15.24 -12.48
CA HIS A 245 6.41 13.98 -13.17
C HIS A 245 6.48 12.80 -12.19
N TYR A 246 5.75 11.70 -12.45
CA TYR A 246 5.63 10.57 -11.53
C TYR A 246 6.98 9.93 -11.16
N THR A 247 8.00 10.08 -12.01
CA THR A 247 9.36 9.60 -11.74
C THR A 247 10.19 10.55 -10.88
N GLN A 248 9.63 11.68 -10.44
CA GLN A 248 10.32 12.73 -9.70
C GLN A 248 9.64 13.11 -8.38
N LEU A 249 8.77 12.25 -7.84
CA LEU A 249 8.02 12.55 -6.59
C LEU A 249 8.96 12.85 -5.41
N TYR A 250 10.11 12.18 -5.35
CA TYR A 250 11.13 12.38 -4.31
C TYR A 250 11.80 13.76 -4.33
N THR A 251 11.63 14.54 -5.40
CA THR A 251 12.15 15.92 -5.46
C THR A 251 11.31 16.91 -4.65
N GLN A 252 10.10 16.51 -4.25
CA GLN A 252 9.22 17.28 -3.36
C GLN A 252 9.60 16.98 -1.89
N SER A 253 10.87 17.14 -1.54
CA SER A 253 11.34 16.98 -0.15
C SER A 253 10.80 18.10 0.75
N ASP A 254 10.65 17.77 2.04
CA ASP A 254 10.12 18.66 3.09
C ASP A 254 11.03 19.85 3.39
#